data_b3872ba417535f092893296a3e11cf19
#
_entry.id   b3872ba417535f092893296a3e11cf19
#
_cell.length_a   1.000
_cell.length_b   1.000
_cell.length_c   1.000
_cell.angle_alpha   90.00
_cell.angle_beta   90.00
_cell.angle_gamma   90.00
#
_symmetry.space_group_name_H-M   'P 1'
#
loop_
_entity.id
_entity.type
_entity.pdbx_description
1 polymer ?
#
loop_
_entity_poly.entity_id
_entity_poly.type
_entity_poly.pdbx_seq_one_letter_code
_entity_poly.pdbx_strand_id
1 'polypeptide(L)'
;RDKSIESLTREIEIATTLGVPFLVLHPGAHLGQGGDRGVKRIAKALDGIFRATKKSPVRIALENTAGQGTCLGHRIRHLADIFGRVKQPERLGVCLDTAHFFAAGYDIRTPKGWDAAIAEVGQMIGLKQVLAFHLNDSKTDLNSRVDRHDHIGHGLIGKKAFGHIVNDPRFADTPGCLETPKSPDLH
;
A
#
# COMPACT_ATOMS: atom_id res chain seq x y z
N ARG A 1 16.86 -10.11 -4.75
CA ARG A 1 16.93 -8.64 -4.76
C ARG A 1 17.15 -8.10 -6.16
N ASP A 2 18.18 -8.55 -6.86
CA ASP A 2 18.54 -8.00 -8.18
C ASP A 2 17.46 -8.31 -9.21
N LYS A 3 16.91 -9.54 -9.22
CA LYS A 3 15.74 -9.90 -10.04
C LYS A 3 14.51 -9.01 -9.78
N SER A 4 14.21 -8.67 -8.52
CA SER A 4 13.08 -7.79 -8.19
C SER A 4 13.30 -6.36 -8.66
N ILE A 5 14.54 -5.86 -8.62
CA ILE A 5 14.90 -4.54 -9.13
C ILE A 5 14.74 -4.52 -10.65
N GLU A 6 15.24 -5.53 -11.33
CA GLU A 6 15.13 -5.69 -12.78
C GLU A 6 13.67 -5.79 -13.22
N SER A 7 12.86 -6.63 -12.54
CA SER A 7 11.42 -6.77 -12.82
C SER A 7 10.69 -5.42 -12.68
N LEU A 8 10.85 -4.73 -11.54
CA LEU A 8 10.17 -3.45 -11.33
C LEU A 8 10.64 -2.36 -12.32
N THR A 9 11.93 -2.36 -12.68
CA THR A 9 12.44 -1.45 -13.72
C THR A 9 11.72 -1.67 -15.05
N ARG A 10 11.60 -2.94 -15.46
CA ARG A 10 10.89 -3.32 -16.68
C ARG A 10 9.40 -2.98 -16.63
N GLU A 11 8.75 -3.21 -15.48
CA GLU A 11 7.34 -2.87 -15.32
C GLU A 11 7.08 -1.36 -15.41
N ILE A 12 7.99 -0.52 -14.89
CA ILE A 12 7.92 0.93 -15.08
C ILE A 12 8.04 1.32 -16.56
N GLU A 13 8.90 0.65 -17.33
CA GLU A 13 9.05 0.90 -18.77
C GLU A 13 7.77 0.53 -19.53
N ILE A 14 7.18 -0.62 -19.21
CA ILE A 14 5.89 -1.06 -19.78
C ILE A 14 4.78 -0.07 -19.39
N ALA A 15 4.66 0.29 -18.11
CA ALA A 15 3.68 1.26 -17.64
C ALA A 15 3.83 2.62 -18.32
N THR A 16 5.07 3.05 -18.56
CA THR A 16 5.37 4.28 -19.32
C THR A 16 4.83 4.21 -20.73
N THR A 17 5.06 3.08 -21.42
CA THR A 17 4.57 2.86 -22.79
C THR A 17 3.05 2.83 -22.87
N LEU A 18 2.40 2.28 -21.86
CA LEU A 18 0.94 2.17 -21.75
C LEU A 18 0.27 3.44 -21.22
N GLY A 19 1.02 4.44 -20.77
CA GLY A 19 0.48 5.65 -20.14
C GLY A 19 -0.12 5.41 -18.75
N VAL A 20 0.27 4.34 -18.06
CA VAL A 20 -0.18 4.04 -16.69
C VAL A 20 0.50 5.01 -15.72
N PRO A 21 -0.24 5.73 -14.86
CA PRO A 21 0.32 6.79 -14.04
C PRO A 21 1.14 6.31 -12.84
N PHE A 22 0.84 5.14 -12.29
CA PHE A 22 1.56 4.55 -11.17
C PHE A 22 1.45 3.02 -11.13
N LEU A 23 2.38 2.39 -10.43
CA LEU A 23 2.36 0.97 -10.09
C LEU A 23 2.27 0.81 -8.58
N VAL A 24 1.49 -0.16 -8.11
CA VAL A 24 1.41 -0.51 -6.68
C VAL A 24 2.53 -1.49 -6.34
N LEU A 25 3.15 -1.29 -5.19
CA LEU A 25 4.28 -2.09 -4.72
C LEU A 25 4.22 -2.34 -3.22
N HIS A 26 4.20 -3.60 -2.81
CA HIS A 26 4.56 -3.97 -1.44
C HIS A 26 6.02 -3.58 -1.17
N PRO A 27 6.35 -2.85 -0.10
CA PRO A 27 7.71 -2.35 0.14
C PRO A 27 8.77 -3.45 0.24
N GLY A 28 8.36 -4.64 0.72
CA GLY A 28 9.24 -5.78 0.93
C GLY A 28 9.42 -6.12 2.41
N ALA A 29 10.47 -6.88 2.74
CA ALA A 29 10.67 -7.44 4.07
C ALA A 29 12.09 -7.18 4.60
N HIS A 30 12.24 -7.13 5.95
CA HIS A 30 13.55 -6.91 6.58
C HIS A 30 14.37 -8.19 6.77
N LEU A 31 13.76 -9.38 6.58
CA LEU A 31 14.45 -10.69 6.61
C LEU A 31 15.30 -10.89 7.87
N GLY A 32 14.78 -10.55 9.05
CA GLY A 32 15.48 -10.68 10.33
C GLY A 32 16.54 -9.59 10.64
N GLN A 33 16.81 -8.68 9.70
CA GLN A 33 17.86 -7.64 9.88
C GLN A 33 17.38 -6.37 10.59
N GLY A 34 16.10 -6.32 10.98
CA GLY A 34 15.49 -5.17 11.63
C GLY A 34 14.90 -4.14 10.65
N GLY A 35 13.85 -3.44 11.11
CA GLY A 35 13.06 -2.55 10.27
C GLY A 35 13.85 -1.42 9.63
N ASP A 36 14.70 -0.72 10.40
CA ASP A 36 15.51 0.40 9.89
C ASP A 36 16.46 -0.02 8.75
N ARG A 37 17.14 -1.17 8.90
CA ARG A 37 17.98 -1.71 7.82
C ARG A 37 17.15 -2.11 6.60
N GLY A 38 15.97 -2.67 6.82
CA GLY A 38 15.03 -3.00 5.74
C GLY A 38 14.60 -1.76 4.97
N VAL A 39 14.15 -0.72 5.66
CA VAL A 39 13.76 0.58 5.08
C VAL A 39 14.91 1.20 4.28
N LYS A 40 16.11 1.27 4.85
CA LYS A 40 17.31 1.77 4.14
C LYS A 40 17.59 1.02 2.83
N ARG A 41 17.44 -0.30 2.87
CA ARG A 41 17.68 -1.15 1.70
C ARG A 41 16.62 -0.94 0.62
N ILE A 42 15.34 -0.76 1.00
CA ILE A 42 14.24 -0.46 0.08
C ILE A 42 14.47 0.91 -0.56
N ALA A 43 14.74 1.95 0.22
CA ALA A 43 14.99 3.29 -0.29
C ALA A 43 16.15 3.31 -1.29
N LYS A 44 17.26 2.62 -0.98
CA LYS A 44 18.42 2.50 -1.89
C LYS A 44 18.06 1.77 -3.19
N ALA A 45 17.18 0.76 -3.15
CA ALA A 45 16.72 0.05 -4.34
C ALA A 45 15.86 0.97 -5.21
N LEU A 46 14.90 1.69 -4.61
CA LEU A 46 14.06 2.67 -5.31
C LEU A 46 14.87 3.78 -5.96
N ASP A 47 15.88 4.33 -5.28
CA ASP A 47 16.81 5.31 -5.85
C ASP A 47 17.55 4.78 -7.09
N GLY A 48 17.92 3.49 -7.09
CA GLY A 48 18.53 2.83 -8.24
C GLY A 48 17.56 2.72 -9.42
N ILE A 49 16.34 2.29 -9.14
CA ILE A 49 15.26 2.13 -10.12
C ILE A 49 14.88 3.49 -10.72
N PHE A 50 14.66 4.52 -9.91
CA PHE A 50 14.31 5.86 -10.38
C PHE A 50 15.41 6.49 -11.23
N ARG A 51 16.67 6.20 -10.92
CA ARG A 51 17.80 6.62 -11.77
C ARG A 51 17.79 5.92 -13.12
N ALA A 52 17.52 4.61 -13.15
CA ALA A 52 17.42 3.83 -14.39
C ALA A 52 16.23 4.29 -15.25
N THR A 53 15.11 4.66 -14.60
CA THR A 53 13.86 5.09 -15.25
C THR A 53 13.63 6.60 -15.18
N LYS A 54 14.68 7.42 -15.23
CA LYS A 54 14.62 8.88 -15.03
C LYS A 54 13.73 9.65 -16.02
N LYS A 55 13.44 9.08 -17.19
CA LYS A 55 12.55 9.67 -18.21
C LYS A 55 11.08 9.28 -18.02
N SER A 56 10.80 8.32 -17.15
CA SER A 56 9.44 7.85 -16.90
C SER A 56 8.70 8.76 -15.93
N PRO A 57 7.45 9.15 -16.21
CA PRO A 57 6.59 9.87 -15.26
C PRO A 57 5.91 8.95 -14.25
N VAL A 58 6.02 7.63 -14.43
CA VAL A 58 5.35 6.62 -13.59
C VAL A 58 5.80 6.73 -12.14
N ARG A 59 4.84 6.79 -11.23
CA ARG A 59 5.06 6.80 -9.78
C ARG A 59 4.98 5.38 -9.21
N ILE A 60 5.53 5.18 -8.03
CA ILE A 60 5.36 3.94 -7.25
C ILE A 60 4.47 4.25 -6.05
N ALA A 61 3.30 3.63 -6.02
CA ALA A 61 2.40 3.65 -4.87
C ALA A 61 2.84 2.53 -3.89
N LEU A 62 3.52 2.91 -2.81
CA LEU A 62 3.89 1.97 -1.75
C LEU A 62 2.62 1.54 -1.01
N GLU A 63 2.38 0.25 -0.94
CA GLU A 63 1.21 -0.29 -0.27
C GLU A 63 1.48 -0.57 1.21
N ASN A 64 0.51 -0.21 2.09
CA ASN A 64 0.54 -0.71 3.45
C ASN A 64 0.31 -2.23 3.44
N THR A 65 0.89 -2.96 4.38
CA THR A 65 0.84 -4.43 4.42
C THR A 65 0.24 -4.93 5.73
N ALA A 66 -0.26 -6.14 5.75
CA ALA A 66 -0.71 -6.79 6.97
C ALA A 66 0.42 -7.00 8.01
N GLY A 67 1.67 -7.03 7.57
CA GLY A 67 2.83 -7.27 8.44
C GLY A 67 3.13 -8.73 8.68
N GLN A 68 2.72 -9.61 7.77
CA GLN A 68 2.99 -11.04 7.84
C GLN A 68 4.51 -11.31 7.83
N GLY A 69 4.98 -12.14 8.75
CA GLY A 69 6.39 -12.47 8.88
C GLY A 69 7.28 -11.25 9.16
N THR A 70 8.14 -10.90 8.23
CA THR A 70 9.07 -9.78 8.34
C THR A 70 8.75 -8.62 7.37
N CYS A 71 7.52 -8.58 6.83
CA CYS A 71 7.07 -7.57 5.88
C CYS A 71 7.04 -6.18 6.52
N LEU A 72 7.55 -5.21 5.77
CA LEU A 72 7.49 -3.78 6.10
C LEU A 72 6.27 -3.15 5.43
N GLY A 73 5.79 -2.02 6.00
CA GLY A 73 4.61 -1.34 5.49
C GLY A 73 3.39 -1.47 6.41
N HIS A 74 3.41 -2.39 7.39
CA HIS A 74 2.30 -2.59 8.34
C HIS A 74 2.13 -1.44 9.35
N ARG A 75 3.08 -0.54 9.46
CA ARG A 75 2.97 0.74 10.16
C ARG A 75 3.16 1.84 9.14
N ILE A 76 2.34 2.87 9.18
CA ILE A 76 2.47 4.05 8.31
C ILE A 76 3.86 4.66 8.41
N ARG A 77 4.46 4.62 9.61
CA ARG A 77 5.83 5.06 9.85
C ARG A 77 6.85 4.38 8.93
N HIS A 78 6.69 3.10 8.58
CA HIS A 78 7.60 2.42 7.65
C HIS A 78 7.57 3.06 6.25
N LEU A 79 6.36 3.41 5.76
CA LEU A 79 6.19 4.09 4.48
C LEU A 79 6.78 5.49 4.54
N ALA A 80 6.48 6.25 5.59
CA ALA A 80 7.03 7.59 5.81
C ALA A 80 8.57 7.58 5.88
N ASP A 81 9.16 6.60 6.55
CA ASP A 81 10.61 6.45 6.64
C ASP A 81 11.25 6.12 5.28
N ILE A 82 10.55 5.41 4.39
CA ILE A 82 10.98 5.20 3.00
C ILE A 82 10.94 6.52 2.25
N PHE A 83 9.83 7.27 2.31
CA PHE A 83 9.70 8.59 1.69
C PHE A 83 10.81 9.55 2.10
N GLY A 84 11.12 9.61 3.41
CA GLY A 84 12.17 10.49 3.94
C GLY A 84 13.60 10.09 3.55
N ARG A 85 13.80 8.89 2.99
CA ARG A 85 15.14 8.38 2.60
C ARG A 85 15.37 8.33 1.11
N VAL A 86 14.33 8.35 0.29
CA VAL A 86 14.44 8.33 -1.18
C VAL A 86 14.85 9.72 -1.67
N LYS A 87 15.67 9.78 -2.71
CA LYS A 87 16.14 11.05 -3.30
C LYS A 87 15.08 11.74 -4.18
N GLN A 88 14.09 11.01 -4.64
CA GLN A 88 13.01 11.49 -5.51
C GLN A 88 11.64 11.12 -4.91
N PRO A 89 11.27 11.70 -3.73
CA PRO A 89 10.00 11.37 -3.07
C PRO A 89 8.76 11.75 -3.90
N GLU A 90 8.88 12.67 -4.84
CA GLU A 90 7.82 13.02 -5.79
C GLU A 90 7.44 11.85 -6.72
N ARG A 91 8.33 10.87 -6.90
CA ARG A 91 8.09 9.61 -7.62
C ARG A 91 7.35 8.58 -6.78
N LEU A 92 7.11 8.85 -5.49
CA LEU A 92 6.37 7.98 -4.59
C LEU A 92 4.94 8.48 -4.38
N GLY A 93 4.06 7.54 -4.08
CA GLY A 93 2.75 7.71 -3.48
C GLY A 93 2.47 6.52 -2.58
N VAL A 94 1.25 6.41 -2.07
CA VAL A 94 0.80 5.26 -1.30
C VAL A 94 -0.49 4.68 -1.88
N CYS A 95 -0.63 3.37 -1.81
CA CYS A 95 -1.87 2.64 -1.93
C CYS A 95 -2.28 2.18 -0.53
N LEU A 96 -3.54 2.38 -0.16
CA LEU A 96 -4.04 2.01 1.16
C LEU A 96 -5.00 0.82 1.03
N ASP A 97 -4.55 -0.36 1.49
CA ASP A 97 -5.38 -1.56 1.55
C ASP A 97 -6.10 -1.67 2.89
N THR A 98 -7.42 -1.86 2.84
CA THR A 98 -8.29 -1.91 4.01
C THR A 98 -8.12 -3.19 4.83
N ALA A 99 -7.94 -4.35 4.18
CA ALA A 99 -7.67 -5.61 4.86
C ALA A 99 -6.31 -5.59 5.55
N HIS A 100 -5.30 -5.00 4.90
CA HIS A 100 -3.98 -4.82 5.49
C HIS A 100 -3.99 -3.88 6.70
N PHE A 101 -4.72 -2.76 6.64
CA PHE A 101 -4.90 -1.90 7.81
C PHE A 101 -5.46 -2.69 8.99
N PHE A 102 -6.55 -3.43 8.76
CA PHE A 102 -7.20 -4.22 9.80
C PHE A 102 -6.29 -5.29 10.37
N ALA A 103 -5.66 -6.10 9.52
CA ALA A 103 -4.72 -7.12 9.93
C ALA A 103 -3.47 -6.54 10.63
N ALA A 104 -3.08 -5.30 10.31
CA ALA A 104 -1.97 -4.60 10.97
C ALA A 104 -2.36 -3.96 12.32
N GLY A 105 -3.65 -3.95 12.68
CA GLY A 105 -4.14 -3.46 13.98
C GLY A 105 -4.81 -2.09 13.95
N TYR A 106 -5.05 -1.53 12.77
CA TYR A 106 -5.86 -0.33 12.60
C TYR A 106 -7.35 -0.72 12.57
N ASP A 107 -8.09 -0.43 13.61
CA ASP A 107 -9.52 -0.76 13.66
C ASP A 107 -10.36 0.25 12.87
N ILE A 108 -10.44 0.03 11.58
CA ILE A 108 -11.16 0.88 10.63
C ILE A 108 -12.66 0.61 10.54
N ARG A 109 -13.22 -0.24 11.43
CA ARG A 109 -14.65 -0.60 11.43
C ARG A 109 -15.58 0.54 11.82
N THR A 110 -15.06 1.56 12.47
CA THR A 110 -15.83 2.73 12.91
C THR A 110 -15.31 3.99 12.24
N PRO A 111 -16.16 5.03 12.05
CA PRO A 111 -15.69 6.33 11.56
C PRO A 111 -14.52 6.90 12.35
N LYS A 112 -14.56 6.81 13.69
CA LYS A 112 -13.48 7.28 14.55
C LYS A 112 -12.16 6.54 14.29
N GLY A 113 -12.23 5.21 14.14
CA GLY A 113 -11.04 4.39 13.84
C GLY A 113 -10.47 4.67 12.46
N TRP A 114 -11.33 4.82 11.46
CA TRP A 114 -10.94 5.26 10.13
C TRP A 114 -10.28 6.63 10.16
N ASP A 115 -10.89 7.61 10.80
CA ASP A 115 -10.34 8.96 10.92
C ASP A 115 -8.97 8.97 11.59
N ALA A 116 -8.77 8.16 12.64
CA ALA A 116 -7.48 8.04 13.31
C ALA A 116 -6.39 7.47 12.37
N ALA A 117 -6.72 6.43 11.61
CA ALA A 117 -5.78 5.83 10.64
C ALA A 117 -5.40 6.83 9.53
N ILE A 118 -6.41 7.52 8.97
CA ILE A 118 -6.18 8.51 7.91
C ILE A 118 -5.47 9.77 8.45
N ALA A 119 -5.71 10.18 9.70
CA ALA A 119 -4.96 11.26 10.33
C ALA A 119 -3.47 10.91 10.45
N GLU A 120 -3.11 9.67 10.81
CA GLU A 120 -1.71 9.22 10.85
C GLU A 120 -1.07 9.29 9.45
N VAL A 121 -1.78 8.84 8.40
CA VAL A 121 -1.32 8.98 7.01
C VAL A 121 -1.09 10.45 6.65
N GLY A 122 -2.07 11.31 6.98
CA GLY A 122 -2.00 12.74 6.70
C GLY A 122 -0.81 13.44 7.37
N GLN A 123 -0.55 13.11 8.64
CA GLN A 123 0.55 13.67 9.42
C GLN A 123 1.93 13.20 8.95
N MET A 124 2.06 11.93 8.59
CA MET A 124 3.37 11.33 8.30
C MET A 124 3.76 11.41 6.82
N ILE A 125 2.80 11.39 5.91
CA ILE A 125 3.05 11.28 4.46
C ILE A 125 2.35 12.41 3.69
N GLY A 126 1.15 12.80 4.13
CA GLY A 126 0.27 13.74 3.44
C GLY A 126 -0.79 13.05 2.59
N LEU A 127 -2.06 13.47 2.73
CA LEU A 127 -3.19 12.82 2.04
C LEU A 127 -3.11 12.93 0.51
N LYS A 128 -2.45 13.95 -0.03
CA LYS A 128 -2.23 14.11 -1.48
C LYS A 128 -1.34 13.02 -2.08
N GLN A 129 -0.64 12.24 -1.24
CA GLN A 129 0.18 11.13 -1.70
C GLN A 129 -0.60 9.82 -1.81
N VAL A 130 -1.87 9.77 -1.34
CA VAL A 130 -2.73 8.61 -1.52
C VAL A 130 -3.18 8.56 -2.99
N LEU A 131 -2.69 7.58 -3.73
CA LEU A 131 -2.93 7.42 -5.16
C LEU A 131 -4.07 6.44 -5.45
N ALA A 132 -4.28 5.47 -4.58
CA ALA A 132 -5.32 4.45 -4.74
C ALA A 132 -5.68 3.81 -3.40
N PHE A 133 -6.80 3.12 -3.42
CA PHE A 133 -7.19 2.17 -2.39
C PHE A 133 -7.31 0.76 -2.96
N HIS A 134 -6.90 -0.24 -2.19
CA HIS A 134 -7.38 -1.60 -2.32
C HIS A 134 -8.50 -1.80 -1.30
N LEU A 135 -9.71 -2.04 -1.78
CA LEU A 135 -10.93 -2.13 -0.96
C LEU A 135 -11.27 -3.59 -0.72
N ASN A 136 -10.60 -4.21 0.22
CA ASN A 136 -10.74 -5.62 0.54
C ASN A 136 -11.27 -5.81 1.97
N ASP A 137 -12.24 -6.72 2.17
CA ASP A 137 -12.58 -7.19 3.50
C ASP A 137 -11.54 -8.21 3.99
N SER A 138 -11.51 -8.50 5.28
CA SER A 138 -10.49 -9.37 5.87
C SER A 138 -11.11 -10.66 6.42
N LYS A 139 -10.56 -11.81 6.02
CA LYS A 139 -10.89 -13.11 6.63
C LYS A 139 -10.29 -13.31 8.01
N THR A 140 -9.33 -12.49 8.39
CA THR A 140 -8.55 -12.64 9.62
C THR A 140 -8.79 -11.49 10.58
N ASP A 141 -8.57 -11.76 11.85
CA ASP A 141 -8.87 -10.83 12.93
C ASP A 141 -8.01 -9.57 12.91
N LEU A 142 -8.50 -8.55 13.62
CA LEU A 142 -7.77 -7.35 13.93
C LEU A 142 -6.42 -7.69 14.56
N ASN A 143 -5.34 -7.09 14.01
CA ASN A 143 -3.96 -7.31 14.46
C ASN A 143 -3.43 -8.74 14.32
N SER A 144 -4.05 -9.55 13.46
CA SER A 144 -3.63 -10.94 13.19
C SER A 144 -2.27 -11.03 12.48
N ARG A 145 -1.86 -10.01 11.77
CA ARG A 145 -0.69 -10.00 10.88
C ARG A 145 -0.75 -11.05 9.78
N VAL A 146 -1.96 -11.42 9.36
CA VAL A 146 -2.19 -12.41 8.30
C VAL A 146 -2.94 -11.75 7.16
N ASP A 147 -2.37 -11.84 5.98
CA ASP A 147 -2.92 -11.30 4.75
C ASP A 147 -3.86 -12.32 4.10
N ARG A 148 -5.17 -12.09 4.25
CA ARG A 148 -6.24 -12.90 3.65
C ARG A 148 -7.45 -12.03 3.36
N HIS A 149 -7.65 -11.73 2.07
CA HIS A 149 -8.76 -10.93 1.59
C HIS A 149 -10.08 -11.73 1.53
N ASP A 150 -11.18 -11.01 1.72
CA ASP A 150 -12.53 -11.49 1.47
C ASP A 150 -13.34 -10.47 0.67
N HIS A 151 -14.49 -10.89 0.19
CA HIS A 151 -15.47 -10.01 -0.45
C HIS A 151 -16.02 -9.01 0.56
N ILE A 152 -16.29 -7.78 0.12
CA ILE A 152 -16.84 -6.73 0.98
C ILE A 152 -18.14 -7.20 1.65
N GLY A 153 -18.16 -7.14 2.97
CA GLY A 153 -19.26 -7.56 3.81
C GLY A 153 -19.30 -9.04 4.18
N HIS A 154 -18.32 -9.83 3.72
CA HIS A 154 -18.19 -11.25 4.08
C HIS A 154 -17.08 -11.50 5.10
N GLY A 155 -16.19 -10.52 5.30
CA GLY A 155 -15.12 -10.57 6.27
C GLY A 155 -15.45 -9.86 7.59
N LEU A 156 -14.40 -9.65 8.39
CA LEU A 156 -14.47 -9.14 9.76
C LEU A 156 -14.42 -7.60 9.86
N ILE A 157 -14.14 -6.89 8.75
CA ILE A 157 -14.30 -5.43 8.66
C ILE A 157 -15.77 -5.10 8.50
N GLY A 158 -16.46 -5.78 7.60
CA GLY A 158 -17.90 -5.74 7.40
C GLY A 158 -18.40 -4.56 6.56
N LYS A 159 -19.48 -4.77 5.85
CA LYS A 159 -20.08 -3.85 4.87
C LYS A 159 -20.29 -2.41 5.40
N LYS A 160 -20.64 -2.28 6.70
CA LYS A 160 -20.91 -0.98 7.32
C LYS A 160 -19.66 -0.07 7.31
N ALA A 161 -18.48 -0.65 7.51
CA ALA A 161 -17.22 0.08 7.47
C ALA A 161 -16.96 0.65 6.07
N PHE A 162 -17.15 -0.17 5.04
CA PHE A 162 -16.99 0.28 3.65
C PHE A 162 -17.94 1.42 3.29
N GLY A 163 -19.14 1.47 3.91
CA GLY A 163 -20.08 2.56 3.70
C GLY A 163 -19.50 3.94 4.07
N HIS A 164 -18.73 4.05 5.14
CA HIS A 164 -18.09 5.33 5.48
C HIS A 164 -16.73 5.53 4.79
N ILE A 165 -16.01 4.47 4.45
CA ILE A 165 -14.73 4.55 3.74
C ILE A 165 -14.92 5.10 2.32
N VAL A 166 -15.86 4.53 1.55
CA VAL A 166 -16.08 4.94 0.15
C VAL A 166 -16.79 6.30 0.01
N ASN A 167 -17.42 6.77 1.07
CA ASN A 167 -18.04 8.09 1.09
C ASN A 167 -17.19 9.17 1.77
N ASP A 168 -15.92 8.88 2.05
CA ASP A 168 -15.01 9.86 2.63
C ASP A 168 -14.68 10.98 1.62
N PRO A 169 -15.11 12.24 1.86
CA PRO A 169 -14.91 13.32 0.90
C PRO A 169 -13.45 13.68 0.65
N ARG A 170 -12.55 13.26 1.54
CA ARG A 170 -11.10 13.48 1.37
C ARG A 170 -10.54 12.73 0.17
N PHE A 171 -11.27 11.69 -0.32
CA PHE A 171 -10.82 10.76 -1.35
C PHE A 171 -11.82 10.59 -2.50
N ALA A 172 -12.69 11.57 -2.71
CA ALA A 172 -13.75 11.51 -3.74
C ALA A 172 -13.21 11.17 -5.14
N ASP A 173 -12.00 11.63 -5.47
CA ASP A 173 -11.35 11.41 -6.77
C ASP A 173 -10.26 10.31 -6.73
N THR A 174 -10.13 9.60 -5.60
CA THR A 174 -9.10 8.55 -5.47
C THR A 174 -9.67 7.20 -5.92
N PRO A 175 -9.04 6.50 -6.89
CA PRO A 175 -9.54 5.22 -7.36
C PRO A 175 -9.45 4.14 -6.29
N GLY A 176 -10.45 3.24 -6.27
CA GLY A 176 -10.49 2.04 -5.46
C GLY A 176 -10.57 0.79 -6.32
N CYS A 177 -9.74 -0.20 -6.04
CA CYS A 177 -9.72 -1.50 -6.69
C CYS A 177 -10.04 -2.62 -5.69
N LEU A 178 -10.57 -3.73 -6.20
CA LEU A 178 -10.84 -4.95 -5.44
C LEU A 178 -9.78 -6.00 -5.78
N GLU A 179 -9.25 -6.67 -4.77
CA GLU A 179 -8.37 -7.84 -4.90
C GLU A 179 -8.98 -9.05 -4.19
N THR A 180 -10.30 -9.12 -4.24
CA THR A 180 -11.08 -10.19 -3.61
C THR A 180 -10.90 -11.51 -4.34
N PRO A 181 -11.13 -12.67 -3.67
CA PRO A 181 -11.04 -13.97 -4.30
C PRO A 181 -11.89 -14.04 -5.57
N LYS A 182 -11.36 -14.66 -6.62
CA LYS A 182 -12.15 -14.90 -7.84
C LYS A 182 -13.27 -15.88 -7.53
N SER A 183 -14.49 -15.61 -8.05
CA SER A 183 -15.56 -16.57 -8.06
C SER A 183 -15.13 -17.81 -8.87
N PRO A 184 -15.51 -19.04 -8.45
CA PRO A 184 -15.25 -20.25 -9.23
C PRO A 184 -15.77 -20.18 -10.68
N ASP A 185 -16.76 -19.31 -10.94
CA ASP A 185 -17.39 -19.14 -12.24
C ASP A 185 -16.71 -18.11 -13.16
N LEU A 186 -15.65 -17.46 -12.69
CA LEU A 186 -14.84 -16.52 -13.48
C LEU A 186 -13.55 -17.22 -13.93
N HIS A 187 -13.64 -17.95 -15.03
CA HIS A 187 -12.50 -18.49 -15.79
C HIS A 187 -12.06 -17.56 -16.89
#